data_2769520d7d4d03b7c76ddb411acdd151
#
_entry.id   2769520d7d4d03b7c76ddb411acdd151
#
_cell.length_a   1.000
_cell.length_b   1.000
_cell.length_c   1.000
_cell.angle_alpha   90.00
_cell.angle_beta   90.00
_cell.angle_gamma   90.00
#
_symmetry.space_group_name_H-M   'P 1'
#
loop_
_entity.id
_entity.type
_entity.pdbx_description
1 polymer ?
#
loop_
_entity_poly.entity_id
_entity_poly.type
_entity_poly.pdbx_seq_one_letter_code
_entity_poly.pdbx_strand_id
1 'polypeptide(L)'
;TCAEACNVVIDSMIYYLQTDPEMLSEQFFAGLGKQEDAKKNAFYLVWKESEYVPEKQYSKLVLDVLVDEKPFLKDMVVESQVTDSMSGERRDIRVDIHYAGTLIKEAYGSFHVLPMGDKKAKIGMDVHVKFGWFFRIFISRKVYSDTIDWRLVRFVQNLKLRAEGIVADDAYWETAAGQQ
;
A
#
# COMPACT_ATOMS: atom_id res chain seq x y z
N THR A 1 -19.71 13.34 6.60
CA THR A 1 -18.54 14.11 7.09
C THR A 1 -17.30 13.78 6.27
N CYS A 2 -16.25 14.61 6.34
CA CYS A 2 -14.98 14.33 5.68
C CYS A 2 -14.32 13.05 6.21
N ALA A 3 -14.44 12.78 7.50
CA ALA A 3 -13.93 11.56 8.12
C ALA A 3 -14.65 10.29 7.59
N GLU A 4 -15.96 10.35 7.36
CA GLU A 4 -16.70 9.24 6.76
C GLU A 4 -16.23 8.97 5.34
N ALA A 5 -16.01 9.99 4.52
CA ALA A 5 -15.46 9.82 3.18
C ALA A 5 -14.07 9.18 3.21
N CYS A 6 -13.20 9.57 4.13
CA CYS A 6 -11.90 8.97 4.34
C CYS A 6 -12.03 7.50 4.75
N ASN A 7 -12.94 7.18 5.66
CA ASN A 7 -13.17 5.80 6.11
C ASN A 7 -13.65 4.91 4.96
N VAL A 8 -14.61 5.37 4.15
CA VAL A 8 -15.11 4.62 2.99
C VAL A 8 -13.98 4.31 2.00
N VAL A 9 -13.08 5.27 1.75
CA VAL A 9 -11.95 5.06 0.83
C VAL A 9 -10.96 4.05 1.40
N ILE A 10 -10.64 4.13 2.70
CA ILE A 10 -9.73 3.16 3.34
C ILE A 10 -10.37 1.77 3.40
N ASP A 11 -11.65 1.67 3.70
CA ASP A 11 -12.36 0.37 3.68
C ASP A 11 -12.34 -0.27 2.30
N SER A 12 -12.56 0.53 1.25
CA SER A 12 -12.48 0.06 -0.14
C SER A 12 -11.08 -0.41 -0.50
N MET A 13 -10.05 0.35 -0.10
CA MET A 13 -8.66 -0.01 -0.32
C MET A 13 -8.30 -1.33 0.37
N ILE A 14 -8.68 -1.50 1.63
CA ILE A 14 -8.43 -2.74 2.40
C ILE A 14 -9.19 -3.92 1.79
N TYR A 15 -10.43 -3.70 1.39
CA TYR A 15 -11.22 -4.73 0.71
C TYR A 15 -10.52 -5.21 -0.56
N TYR A 16 -10.05 -4.30 -1.42
CA TYR A 16 -9.31 -4.68 -2.63
C TYR A 16 -7.96 -5.32 -2.31
N LEU A 17 -7.26 -4.85 -1.27
CA LEU A 17 -6.03 -5.50 -0.82
C LEU A 17 -6.25 -6.98 -0.48
N GLN A 18 -7.41 -7.30 0.07
CA GLN A 18 -7.74 -8.65 0.53
C GLN A 18 -8.39 -9.52 -0.55
N THR A 19 -9.07 -8.93 -1.53
CA THR A 19 -9.93 -9.66 -2.48
C THR A 19 -9.55 -9.48 -3.93
N ASP A 20 -9.07 -8.29 -4.32
CA ASP A 20 -8.81 -7.92 -5.71
C ASP A 20 -7.59 -6.98 -5.80
N PRO A 21 -6.37 -7.54 -5.73
CA PRO A 21 -5.15 -6.76 -5.81
C PRO A 21 -4.95 -6.02 -7.13
N GLU A 22 -5.57 -6.46 -8.21
CA GLU A 22 -5.54 -5.77 -9.50
C GLU A 22 -6.32 -4.46 -9.42
N MET A 23 -7.53 -4.50 -8.88
CA MET A 23 -8.33 -3.31 -8.60
C MET A 23 -7.65 -2.38 -7.58
N LEU A 24 -6.94 -2.92 -6.58
CA LEU A 24 -6.13 -2.12 -5.67
C LEU A 24 -5.11 -1.29 -6.46
N SER A 25 -4.38 -1.94 -7.35
CA SER A 25 -3.34 -1.28 -8.16
C SER A 25 -3.94 -0.23 -9.08
N GLU A 26 -4.99 -0.57 -9.82
CA GLU A 26 -5.67 0.34 -10.73
C GLU A 26 -6.21 1.59 -10.02
N GLN A 27 -6.79 1.39 -8.85
CA GLN A 27 -7.51 2.47 -8.18
C GLN A 27 -6.66 3.32 -7.23
N PHE A 28 -5.57 2.78 -6.67
CA PHE A 28 -4.82 3.46 -5.62
C PHE A 28 -3.33 3.65 -5.92
N PHE A 29 -2.78 2.95 -6.93
CA PHE A 29 -1.36 3.01 -7.23
C PHE A 29 -1.00 3.92 -8.41
N ALA A 30 -1.95 4.76 -8.87
CA ALA A 30 -1.68 5.74 -9.90
C ALA A 30 -0.50 6.65 -9.52
N GLY A 31 0.41 6.86 -10.45
CA GLY A 31 1.59 7.69 -10.26
C GLY A 31 2.68 7.09 -9.37
N LEU A 32 2.56 5.82 -8.92
CA LEU A 32 3.58 5.15 -8.12
C LEU A 32 4.70 4.49 -8.96
N GLY A 33 4.45 4.27 -10.25
CA GLY A 33 5.32 3.47 -11.11
C GLY A 33 6.41 4.23 -11.85
N LYS A 34 6.36 5.58 -11.94
CA LYS A 34 7.19 6.33 -12.88
C LYS A 34 7.92 7.49 -12.21
N GLN A 35 9.13 7.22 -11.75
CA GLN A 35 10.21 8.21 -11.79
C GLN A 35 11.27 7.70 -12.76
N GLU A 36 11.86 8.58 -13.59
CA GLU A 36 12.84 8.20 -14.63
C GLU A 36 14.05 7.44 -14.07
N ASP A 37 14.43 7.68 -12.81
CA ASP A 37 15.50 6.98 -12.11
C ASP A 37 15.07 5.62 -11.52
N ALA A 38 13.79 5.32 -11.43
CA ALA A 38 13.26 4.04 -10.94
C ALA A 38 13.36 2.89 -11.96
N LYS A 39 13.86 3.15 -13.17
CA LYS A 39 14.08 2.11 -14.20
C LYS A 39 15.18 1.10 -13.85
N LYS A 40 16.00 1.39 -12.85
CA LYS A 40 17.00 0.44 -12.34
C LYS A 40 16.44 -0.26 -11.11
N ASN A 41 16.19 -1.56 -11.24
CA ASN A 41 15.61 -2.44 -10.21
C ASN A 41 14.10 -2.20 -9.96
N ALA A 42 13.31 -2.09 -11.01
CA ALA A 42 11.88 -2.05 -10.89
C ALA A 42 11.35 -3.42 -10.40
N PHE A 43 10.69 -3.42 -9.25
CA PHE A 43 9.99 -4.59 -8.75
C PHE A 43 8.56 -4.57 -9.26
N TYR A 44 8.13 -5.70 -9.85
CA TYR A 44 6.76 -5.91 -10.27
C TYR A 44 6.16 -7.06 -9.49
N LEU A 45 4.93 -6.90 -9.06
CA LEU A 45 4.17 -7.94 -8.41
C LEU A 45 3.13 -8.46 -9.41
N VAL A 46 3.14 -9.76 -9.64
CA VAL A 46 2.15 -10.43 -10.49
C VAL A 46 1.30 -11.32 -9.58
N TRP A 47 0.04 -10.99 -9.47
CA TRP A 47 -0.93 -11.70 -8.65
C TRP A 47 -1.37 -12.98 -9.35
N LYS A 48 -1.47 -14.07 -8.61
CA LYS A 48 -1.91 -15.37 -9.11
C LYS A 48 -3.21 -15.84 -8.48
N GLU A 49 -3.26 -15.83 -7.17
CA GLU A 49 -4.37 -16.36 -6.40
C GLU A 49 -4.63 -15.49 -5.19
N SER A 50 -5.89 -15.38 -4.80
CA SER A 50 -6.31 -14.74 -3.56
C SER A 50 -7.37 -15.59 -2.86
N GLU A 51 -7.26 -15.72 -1.56
CA GLU A 51 -8.28 -16.32 -0.66
C GLU A 51 -8.60 -15.30 0.43
N TYR A 52 -9.87 -15.05 0.65
CA TYR A 52 -10.32 -14.11 1.67
C TYR A 52 -11.33 -14.77 2.62
N VAL A 53 -11.10 -14.63 3.91
CA VAL A 53 -11.94 -15.14 4.99
C VAL A 53 -12.51 -13.95 5.78
N PRO A 54 -13.71 -13.46 5.43
CA PRO A 54 -14.29 -12.23 5.99
C PRO A 54 -14.43 -12.25 7.51
N GLU A 55 -14.83 -13.38 8.10
CA GLU A 55 -15.07 -13.52 9.53
C GLU A 55 -13.78 -13.34 10.35
N LYS A 56 -12.64 -13.56 9.72
CA LYS A 56 -11.33 -13.42 10.33
C LYS A 56 -10.60 -12.16 9.88
N GLN A 57 -11.16 -11.42 8.93
CA GLN A 57 -10.45 -10.32 8.27
C GLN A 57 -9.04 -10.73 7.77
N TYR A 58 -8.95 -11.97 7.30
CA TYR A 58 -7.74 -12.63 6.86
C TYR A 58 -7.75 -12.84 5.35
N SER A 59 -6.61 -12.63 4.73
CA SER A 59 -6.41 -13.02 3.34
C SER A 59 -5.08 -13.72 3.13
N LYS A 60 -5.04 -14.55 2.10
CA LYS A 60 -3.84 -15.22 1.60
C LYS A 60 -3.70 -14.91 0.13
N LEU A 61 -2.57 -14.38 -0.24
CA LEU A 61 -2.23 -14.02 -1.61
C LEU A 61 -1.07 -14.87 -2.10
N VAL A 62 -1.14 -15.33 -3.33
CA VAL A 62 -0.03 -15.94 -4.04
C VAL A 62 0.40 -15.01 -5.16
N LEU A 63 1.66 -14.63 -5.19
CA LEU A 63 2.19 -13.69 -6.15
C LEU A 63 3.60 -14.05 -6.61
N ASP A 64 3.96 -13.59 -7.80
CA ASP A 64 5.34 -13.58 -8.27
C ASP A 64 5.96 -12.20 -8.09
N VAL A 65 7.22 -12.16 -7.71
CA VAL A 65 8.03 -10.95 -7.72
C VAL A 65 8.96 -11.00 -8.93
N LEU A 66 8.85 -10.01 -9.78
CA LEU A 66 9.72 -9.81 -10.93
C LEU A 66 10.69 -8.67 -10.65
N VAL A 67 11.94 -8.80 -11.08
CA VAL A 67 12.93 -7.72 -11.09
C VAL A 67 13.38 -7.53 -12.52
N ASP A 68 13.22 -6.34 -13.07
CA ASP A 68 13.51 -6.03 -14.47
C ASP A 68 12.87 -7.06 -15.43
N GLU A 69 11.57 -7.34 -15.22
CA GLU A 69 10.76 -8.30 -15.96
C GLU A 69 11.20 -9.78 -15.83
N LYS A 70 12.20 -10.07 -15.02
CA LYS A 70 12.66 -11.43 -14.77
C LYS A 70 12.10 -11.97 -13.45
N PRO A 71 11.63 -13.22 -13.42
CA PRO A 71 11.17 -13.82 -12.18
C PRO A 71 12.29 -13.87 -11.14
N PHE A 72 12.08 -13.18 -10.01
CA PHE A 72 12.98 -13.19 -8.86
C PHE A 72 12.49 -14.15 -7.78
N LEU A 73 11.20 -14.06 -7.44
CA LEU A 73 10.51 -14.99 -6.56
C LEU A 73 9.26 -15.47 -7.27
N LYS A 74 9.00 -16.76 -7.19
CA LYS A 74 7.77 -17.37 -7.71
C LYS A 74 6.95 -17.93 -6.56
N ASP A 75 5.63 -17.87 -6.74
CA ASP A 75 4.66 -18.45 -5.81
C ASP A 75 4.87 -17.98 -4.36
N MET A 76 5.19 -16.68 -4.20
CA MET A 76 5.36 -16.07 -2.89
C MET A 76 4.00 -16.03 -2.19
N VAL A 77 3.90 -16.68 -1.05
CA VAL A 77 2.68 -16.68 -0.24
C VAL A 77 2.76 -15.55 0.78
N VAL A 78 1.79 -14.66 0.72
CA VAL A 78 1.63 -13.53 1.64
C VAL A 78 0.29 -13.66 2.34
N GLU A 79 0.31 -13.73 3.64
CA GLU A 79 -0.88 -13.73 4.47
C GLU A 79 -1.05 -12.36 5.11
N SER A 80 -2.27 -11.85 5.16
CA SER A 80 -2.56 -10.61 5.85
C SER A 80 -3.70 -10.75 6.85
N GLN A 81 -3.57 -10.06 7.97
CA GLN A 81 -4.58 -9.95 9.01
C GLN A 81 -4.88 -8.49 9.25
N VAL A 82 -6.16 -8.11 9.16
CA VAL A 82 -6.60 -6.75 9.42
C VAL A 82 -7.21 -6.63 10.81
N THR A 83 -6.80 -5.61 11.55
CA THR A 83 -7.38 -5.24 12.83
C THR A 83 -7.86 -3.80 12.76
N ASP A 84 -9.13 -3.58 13.11
CA ASP A 84 -9.76 -2.26 13.13
C ASP A 84 -10.17 -1.91 14.56
N SER A 85 -9.84 -0.71 15.00
CA SER A 85 -10.07 -0.25 16.37
C SER A 85 -10.36 1.24 16.41
N MET A 86 -11.11 1.64 17.44
CA MET A 86 -11.40 3.04 17.75
C MET A 86 -10.69 3.47 19.03
N SER A 87 -9.99 4.61 18.98
CA SER A 87 -9.40 5.26 20.13
C SER A 87 -9.96 6.68 20.25
N GLY A 88 -11.05 6.83 21.01
CA GLY A 88 -11.86 8.05 21.00
C GLY A 88 -12.51 8.24 19.62
N GLU A 89 -12.26 9.38 19.01
CA GLU A 89 -12.74 9.69 17.64
C GLU A 89 -11.78 9.19 16.55
N ARG A 90 -10.58 8.75 16.92
CA ARG A 90 -9.58 8.26 15.98
C ARG A 90 -9.84 6.79 15.64
N ARG A 91 -9.92 6.49 14.36
CA ARG A 91 -9.93 5.12 13.85
C ARG A 91 -8.52 4.69 13.50
N ASP A 92 -8.12 3.55 13.99
CA ASP A 92 -6.83 2.93 13.73
C ASP A 92 -7.05 1.56 13.06
N ILE A 93 -6.51 1.40 11.86
CA ILE A 93 -6.59 0.15 11.11
C ILE A 93 -5.17 -0.35 10.90
N ARG A 94 -4.91 -1.59 11.31
CA ARG A 94 -3.62 -2.24 11.17
C ARG A 94 -3.74 -3.46 10.26
N VAL A 95 -2.82 -3.55 9.32
CA VAL A 95 -2.65 -4.70 8.43
C VAL A 95 -1.32 -5.36 8.77
N ASP A 96 -1.36 -6.48 9.44
CA ASP A 96 -0.18 -7.31 9.70
C ASP A 96 0.03 -8.24 8.51
N ILE A 97 1.26 -8.32 8.02
CA ILE A 97 1.65 -9.12 6.87
C ILE A 97 2.60 -10.21 7.33
N HIS A 98 2.21 -11.44 7.11
CA HIS A 98 3.00 -12.62 7.37
C HIS A 98 3.48 -13.22 6.05
N TYR A 99 4.77 -13.43 5.95
CA TYR A 99 5.39 -14.03 4.79
C TYR A 99 6.08 -15.33 5.16
N ALA A 100 5.73 -16.41 4.47
CA ALA A 100 6.28 -17.75 4.70
C ALA A 100 7.69 -17.93 4.12
N GLY A 101 8.57 -16.94 4.27
CA GLY A 101 9.92 -16.99 3.72
C GLY A 101 10.93 -16.20 4.55
N THR A 102 12.19 -16.26 4.10
CA THR A 102 13.31 -15.58 4.79
C THR A 102 13.51 -14.13 4.37
N LEU A 103 12.76 -13.68 3.36
CA LEU A 103 12.88 -12.34 2.75
C LEU A 103 12.43 -11.23 3.69
N ILE A 104 11.24 -11.39 4.25
CA ILE A 104 10.61 -10.43 5.16
C ILE A 104 10.40 -11.16 6.49
N LYS A 105 10.91 -10.58 7.57
CA LYS A 105 10.70 -11.12 8.92
C LYS A 105 9.45 -10.59 9.57
N GLU A 106 9.14 -9.34 9.27
CA GLU A 106 8.02 -8.63 9.86
C GLU A 106 7.62 -7.51 8.91
N ALA A 107 6.34 -7.35 8.66
CA ALA A 107 5.79 -6.22 7.94
C ALA A 107 4.40 -5.89 8.48
N TYR A 108 4.12 -4.61 8.63
CA TYR A 108 2.77 -4.13 8.87
C TYR A 108 2.58 -2.73 8.31
N GLY A 109 1.35 -2.42 7.95
CA GLY A 109 0.88 -1.07 7.66
C GLY A 109 -0.18 -0.65 8.67
N SER A 110 -0.16 0.61 9.09
CA SER A 110 -1.21 1.19 9.91
C SER A 110 -1.78 2.42 9.22
N PHE A 111 -3.10 2.51 9.20
CA PHE A 111 -3.82 3.69 8.73
C PHE A 111 -4.57 4.30 9.90
N HIS A 112 -4.59 5.62 9.97
CA HIS A 112 -5.37 6.31 10.98
C HIS A 112 -6.14 7.47 10.38
N VAL A 113 -7.39 7.59 10.79
CA VAL A 113 -8.29 8.67 10.44
C VAL A 113 -8.68 9.40 11.71
N LEU A 114 -8.35 10.68 11.78
CA LEU A 114 -8.70 11.56 12.88
C LEU A 114 -9.63 12.66 12.36
N PRO A 115 -10.90 12.71 12.79
CA PRO A 115 -11.78 13.83 12.51
C PRO A 115 -11.21 15.15 13.08
N MET A 116 -11.31 16.20 12.32
CA MET A 116 -10.91 17.56 12.72
C MET A 116 -12.09 18.54 12.51
N GLY A 117 -13.25 18.15 13.06
CA GLY A 117 -14.54 18.79 12.80
C GLY A 117 -15.23 18.21 11.55
N ASP A 118 -16.36 18.77 11.17
CA ASP A 118 -17.24 18.20 10.13
C ASP A 118 -16.63 18.24 8.72
N LYS A 119 -15.78 19.23 8.45
CA LYS A 119 -15.26 19.54 7.12
C LYS A 119 -13.81 19.13 6.90
N LYS A 120 -13.14 18.57 7.91
CA LYS A 120 -11.73 18.19 7.82
C LYS A 120 -11.49 16.86 8.51
N ALA A 121 -10.59 16.08 7.96
CA ALA A 121 -10.03 14.90 8.59
C ALA A 121 -8.54 14.80 8.27
N LYS A 122 -7.78 14.18 9.18
CA LYS A 122 -6.38 13.85 8.96
C LYS A 122 -6.27 12.36 8.70
N ILE A 123 -5.69 12.01 7.55
CA ILE A 123 -5.27 10.64 7.25
C ILE A 123 -3.78 10.55 7.52
N GLY A 124 -3.37 9.51 8.22
CA GLY A 124 -1.96 9.15 8.38
C GLY A 124 -1.76 7.69 8.04
N MET A 125 -0.52 7.37 7.67
CA MET A 125 -0.09 6.00 7.37
C MET A 125 1.32 5.79 7.92
N ASP A 126 1.50 4.66 8.58
CA ASP A 126 2.81 4.16 9.00
C ASP A 126 3.05 2.80 8.36
N VAL A 127 4.24 2.59 7.83
CA VAL A 127 4.65 1.32 7.24
C VAL A 127 5.93 0.84 7.91
N HIS A 128 5.91 -0.39 8.38
CA HIS A 128 7.07 -1.05 8.95
C HIS A 128 7.40 -2.31 8.15
N VAL A 129 8.66 -2.42 7.72
CA VAL A 129 9.16 -3.63 7.06
C VAL A 129 10.53 -3.97 7.63
N LYS A 130 10.65 -5.19 8.11
CA LYS A 130 11.91 -5.77 8.59
C LYS A 130 12.34 -6.89 7.67
N PHE A 131 13.39 -6.64 6.93
CA PHE A 131 13.96 -7.63 6.02
C PHE A 131 14.77 -8.68 6.75
N GLY A 132 14.82 -9.89 6.17
CA GLY A 132 15.75 -10.94 6.58
C GLY A 132 17.21 -10.50 6.40
N TRP A 133 18.14 -11.18 7.11
CA TRP A 133 19.56 -10.79 7.15
C TRP A 133 20.21 -10.72 5.75
N PHE A 134 19.83 -11.60 4.85
CA PHE A 134 20.35 -11.66 3.49
C PHE A 134 20.02 -10.39 2.69
N PHE A 135 18.77 -9.92 2.80
CA PHE A 135 18.32 -8.72 2.07
C PHE A 135 18.86 -7.41 2.65
N ARG A 136 19.16 -7.38 3.95
CA ARG A 136 19.80 -6.22 4.58
C ARG A 136 21.17 -5.89 3.99
N ILE A 137 21.82 -6.84 3.32
CA ILE A 137 23.11 -6.64 2.66
C ILE A 137 22.89 -5.87 1.34
N PHE A 138 21.78 -6.08 0.65
CA PHE A 138 21.49 -5.50 -0.66
C PHE A 138 20.63 -4.24 -0.62
N ILE A 139 19.77 -4.10 0.40
CA ILE A 139 18.90 -2.94 0.56
C ILE A 139 19.48 -2.04 1.63
N SER A 140 20.26 -1.04 1.20
CA SER A 140 20.70 0.01 2.10
C SER A 140 19.52 0.89 2.54
N ARG A 141 19.63 1.53 3.71
CA ARG A 141 18.62 2.48 4.20
C ARG A 141 18.34 3.59 3.17
N LYS A 142 19.36 4.03 2.46
CA LYS A 142 19.24 5.04 1.41
C LYS A 142 18.41 4.54 0.23
N VAL A 143 18.70 3.34 -0.28
CA VAL A 143 17.92 2.74 -1.38
C VAL A 143 16.45 2.56 -0.99
N TYR A 144 16.19 2.14 0.25
CA TYR A 144 14.84 2.02 0.76
C TYR A 144 14.13 3.39 0.79
N SER A 145 14.74 4.39 1.40
CA SER A 145 14.18 5.74 1.49
C SER A 145 13.94 6.34 0.10
N ASP A 146 14.94 6.33 -0.76
CA ASP A 146 14.86 6.90 -2.12
C ASP A 146 13.79 6.19 -2.98
N THR A 147 13.45 4.94 -2.66
CA THR A 147 12.50 4.14 -3.46
C THR A 147 11.09 4.16 -2.87
N ILE A 148 10.96 4.20 -1.56
CA ILE A 148 9.67 3.97 -0.87
C ILE A 148 9.02 5.27 -0.40
N ASP A 149 9.80 6.20 0.18
CA ASP A 149 9.22 7.37 0.87
C ASP A 149 8.31 8.20 -0.05
N TRP A 150 8.74 8.51 -1.26
CA TRP A 150 7.92 9.29 -2.20
C TRP A 150 6.68 8.53 -2.66
N ARG A 151 6.77 7.19 -2.77
CA ARG A 151 5.62 6.35 -3.13
C ARG A 151 4.57 6.34 -2.02
N LEU A 152 5.00 6.28 -0.77
CA LEU A 152 4.08 6.38 0.38
C LEU A 152 3.36 7.73 0.39
N VAL A 153 4.10 8.82 0.16
CA VAL A 153 3.50 10.16 0.06
C VAL A 153 2.48 10.20 -1.08
N ARG A 154 2.84 9.69 -2.25
CA ARG A 154 1.94 9.63 -3.41
C ARG A 154 0.70 8.78 -3.13
N PHE A 155 0.88 7.65 -2.48
CA PHE A 155 -0.22 6.78 -2.10
C PHE A 155 -1.21 7.48 -1.15
N VAL A 156 -0.72 8.17 -0.12
CA VAL A 156 -1.59 8.96 0.77
C VAL A 156 -2.28 10.10 0.04
N GLN A 157 -1.62 10.72 -0.95
CA GLN A 157 -2.24 11.72 -1.81
C GLN A 157 -3.39 11.11 -2.65
N ASN A 158 -3.22 9.90 -3.19
CA ASN A 158 -4.29 9.20 -3.90
C ASN A 158 -5.49 8.92 -2.99
N LEU A 159 -5.25 8.46 -1.75
CA LEU A 159 -6.32 8.28 -0.76
C LEU A 159 -7.07 9.60 -0.49
N LYS A 160 -6.34 10.69 -0.33
CA LYS A 160 -6.92 12.02 -0.10
C LYS A 160 -7.78 12.47 -1.28
N LEU A 161 -7.23 12.44 -2.49
CA LEU A 161 -7.94 12.86 -3.71
C LEU A 161 -9.23 12.05 -3.89
N ARG A 162 -9.16 10.74 -3.64
CA ARG A 162 -10.32 9.87 -3.74
C ARG A 162 -11.39 10.19 -2.69
N ALA A 163 -11.00 10.54 -1.47
CA ALA A 163 -11.91 11.00 -0.44
C ALA A 163 -12.57 12.35 -0.80
N GLU A 164 -11.92 13.15 -1.63
CA GLU A 164 -12.44 14.39 -2.21
C GLU A 164 -13.26 14.15 -3.50
N GLY A 165 -13.45 12.90 -3.92
CA GLY A 165 -14.19 12.52 -5.12
C GLY A 165 -13.39 12.66 -6.42
N ILE A 166 -12.06 12.81 -6.33
CA ILE A 166 -11.17 12.94 -7.47
C ILE A 166 -10.51 11.60 -7.73
N VAL A 167 -10.66 11.08 -8.95
CA VAL A 167 -9.96 9.88 -9.42
C VAL A 167 -8.68 10.33 -10.13
N ALA A 168 -7.54 10.16 -9.46
CA ALA A 168 -6.24 10.41 -10.06
C ALA A 168 -5.79 9.15 -10.80
N ASP A 169 -5.51 9.32 -12.09
CA ASP A 169 -4.83 8.32 -12.93
C ASP A 169 -3.37 8.72 -13.19
N ASP A 170 -2.65 7.92 -13.95
CA ASP A 170 -1.26 8.24 -14.31
C ASP A 170 -1.15 9.55 -15.10
N ALA A 171 -2.13 9.86 -15.94
CA ALA A 171 -2.16 11.11 -16.71
C ALA A 171 -2.35 12.35 -15.81
N TYR A 172 -3.16 12.23 -14.75
CA TYR A 172 -3.30 13.29 -13.75
C TYR A 172 -1.93 13.63 -13.12
N TRP A 173 -1.15 12.62 -12.77
CA TRP A 173 0.16 12.83 -12.13
C TRP A 173 1.24 13.32 -13.10
N GLU A 174 1.19 12.92 -14.36
CA GLU A 174 2.07 13.45 -15.40
C GLU A 174 1.85 14.96 -15.60
N THR A 175 0.60 15.39 -15.59
CA THR A 175 0.24 16.81 -15.72
C THR A 175 0.60 17.61 -14.46
N ALA A 176 0.34 17.07 -13.28
CA ALA A 176 0.65 17.74 -12.02
C ALA A 176 2.16 17.87 -11.76
N ALA A 177 2.99 16.93 -12.24
CA ALA A 177 4.43 17.01 -12.15
C ALA A 177 5.04 18.10 -13.03
N GLY A 178 4.40 18.45 -14.15
CA GLY A 178 4.84 19.54 -15.04
C GLY A 178 4.53 20.95 -14.52
N GLN A 179 3.83 21.08 -13.37
CA GLN A 179 3.45 22.35 -12.76
C GLN A 179 4.24 22.73 -11.51
N GLN A 180 5.23 21.91 -11.11
CA GLN A 180 6.16 22.17 -10.00
C GLN A 180 7.54 22.53 -10.55
#